data_740639539713e620893104d62bcf3903
#
_entry.id   740639539713e620893104d62bcf3903
#
_cell.length_a   1.000
_cell.length_b   1.000
_cell.length_c   1.000
_cell.angle_alpha   90.00
_cell.angle_beta   90.00
_cell.angle_gamma   90.00
#
_symmetry.space_group_name_H-M   'P 1'
#
loop_
_entity.id
_entity.type
_entity.pdbx_description
1 polymer ?
#
loop_
_entity_poly.entity_id
_entity_poly.type
_entity_poly.pdbx_seq_one_letter_code
_entity_poly.pdbx_strand_id
1 'polypeptide(L)'
;GLHVSLLGMGVYHLLRRRCGFGYPMAAVWTAFFMLSYAIMSGNSISTRRAVGMLLVYLLADVLGRAYDLLSALGVVFIVLLWENPFLTGYSGFLFSVAAVLGIGVGASVFREWRAVCLKEESCDDRQEETKHGKDTMSLRQGLQFEYTRILQEQKNGLWTSFAIQLFTLPLVAYYYYEIPIYAMVLNFFVLAFISRLMGLAVTGAVLGLLVPAAGRILLAPCGWILWLYHKCCLLFTGLPGACYISGKPDMWKILVYYVMLAGGMYLLWLRTRRQREKGEKTGLVKKKKWVLRFGSCVAVIFFVLLFPQKKEFEMDVLDVGQGDGIYLCTSDGVSFFIDGGSTDVKNVGDHRILPFLKSKGVKEISYWFISHTDEDHISGIQEVLVSGYRIKNLVVAEAAAKEERTMKLVQLAEDVGTEVLYMEAGDFLFANQAKIQCLYPAADAEAEDINDLCLVLRFEDCGTSALFAGDLSAEVEESLVEKGLCAKVDFYKADHHGSKYSSSTTFLHALMPELTVASAGEGNRYGHPGAEAVERIRESGSRFLCTIESGQVKICRNKEGVMIVEN
;
A
#
# COMPACT_ATOMS: atom_id res chain seq x y z
N GLY A 1 4.05 6.03 17.89
CA GLY A 1 4.71 5.28 19.00
C GLY A 1 6.00 5.94 19.46
N LEU A 2 6.97 6.13 18.55
CA LEU A 2 8.29 6.69 18.90
C LEU A 2 8.19 8.10 19.51
N HIS A 3 7.39 8.99 18.91
CA HIS A 3 7.19 10.36 19.42
C HIS A 3 6.63 10.37 20.85
N VAL A 4 5.61 9.54 21.10
CA VAL A 4 5.00 9.39 22.44
C VAL A 4 6.03 8.95 23.46
N SER A 5 6.83 7.94 23.12
CA SER A 5 7.88 7.44 24.04
C SER A 5 8.95 8.49 24.31
N LEU A 6 9.43 9.19 23.29
CA LEU A 6 10.44 10.25 23.43
C LEU A 6 9.93 11.41 24.27
N LEU A 7 8.72 11.92 23.97
CA LEU A 7 8.10 13.02 24.71
C LEU A 7 7.80 12.62 26.16
N GLY A 8 7.12 11.49 26.36
CA GLY A 8 6.73 11.03 27.69
C GLY A 8 7.93 10.75 28.59
N MET A 9 8.93 10.02 28.10
CA MET A 9 10.15 9.78 28.85
C MET A 9 10.96 11.06 29.08
N GLY A 10 10.97 11.98 28.09
CA GLY A 10 11.60 13.29 28.23
C GLY A 10 10.98 14.12 29.36
N VAL A 11 9.64 14.23 29.37
CA VAL A 11 8.90 14.92 30.43
C VAL A 11 9.12 14.26 31.77
N TYR A 12 9.01 12.92 31.85
CA TYR A 12 9.24 12.17 33.09
C TYR A 12 10.64 12.40 33.67
N HIS A 13 11.69 12.31 32.85
CA HIS A 13 13.06 12.55 33.30
C HIS A 13 13.31 14.02 33.67
N LEU A 14 12.69 14.98 32.98
CA LEU A 14 12.78 16.40 33.32
C LEU A 14 12.21 16.63 34.74
N LEU A 15 10.98 16.16 34.98
CA LEU A 15 10.33 16.30 36.31
C LEU A 15 11.12 15.62 37.41
N ARG A 16 11.64 14.42 37.15
CA ARG A 16 12.42 13.66 38.12
C ARG A 16 13.79 14.27 38.40
N ARG A 17 14.59 14.58 37.37
CA ARG A 17 16.00 14.93 37.49
C ARG A 17 16.26 16.41 37.65
N ARG A 18 15.42 17.27 37.08
CA ARG A 18 15.60 18.73 37.11
C ARG A 18 14.67 19.43 38.08
N CYS A 19 13.41 18.99 38.17
CA CYS A 19 12.42 19.59 39.06
C CYS A 19 12.37 18.90 40.43
N GLY A 20 13.06 17.77 40.62
CA GLY A 20 13.16 17.08 41.92
C GLY A 20 11.88 16.39 42.39
N PHE A 21 10.90 16.15 41.50
CA PHE A 21 9.65 15.49 41.89
C PHE A 21 9.89 14.02 42.28
N GLY A 22 9.13 13.55 43.28
CA GLY A 22 9.08 12.13 43.64
C GLY A 22 8.50 11.27 42.49
N TYR A 23 8.74 9.94 42.54
CA TYR A 23 8.25 9.01 41.53
C TYR A 23 6.74 9.14 41.24
N PRO A 24 5.85 9.13 42.26
CA PRO A 24 4.40 9.21 41.99
C PRO A 24 3.99 10.53 41.36
N MET A 25 4.52 11.66 41.88
CA MET A 25 4.16 12.99 41.37
C MET A 25 4.64 13.19 39.93
N ALA A 26 5.86 12.78 39.61
CA ALA A 26 6.37 12.83 38.22
C ALA A 26 5.55 11.94 37.29
N ALA A 27 5.13 10.76 37.73
CA ALA A 27 4.29 9.86 36.95
C ALA A 27 2.91 10.45 36.65
N VAL A 28 2.24 11.03 37.66
CA VAL A 28 0.92 11.67 37.51
C VAL A 28 0.97 12.83 36.50
N TRP A 29 1.92 13.75 36.65
CA TRP A 29 2.06 14.88 35.73
C TRP A 29 2.44 14.43 34.31
N THR A 30 3.29 13.43 34.17
CA THR A 30 3.64 12.86 32.86
C THR A 30 2.42 12.18 32.23
N ALA A 31 1.66 11.41 32.99
CA ALA A 31 0.41 10.78 32.52
C ALA A 31 -0.60 11.83 32.05
N PHE A 32 -0.83 12.88 32.84
CA PHE A 32 -1.72 13.99 32.46
C PHE A 32 -1.28 14.66 31.16
N PHE A 33 0.02 15.00 31.04
CA PHE A 33 0.57 15.62 29.82
C PHE A 33 0.38 14.70 28.59
N MET A 34 0.66 13.40 28.74
CA MET A 34 0.57 12.47 27.62
C MET A 34 -0.86 12.10 27.22
N LEU A 35 -1.80 12.09 28.16
CA LEU A 35 -3.23 11.96 27.86
C LEU A 35 -3.75 13.19 27.10
N SER A 36 -3.37 14.40 27.55
CA SER A 36 -3.69 15.65 26.84
C SER A 36 -3.09 15.64 25.42
N TYR A 37 -1.84 15.21 25.27
CA TYR A 37 -1.21 15.05 23.95
C TYR A 37 -1.96 14.05 23.07
N ALA A 38 -2.42 12.92 23.62
CA ALA A 38 -3.18 11.92 22.87
C ALA A 38 -4.47 12.53 22.30
N ILE A 39 -5.20 13.31 23.11
CA ILE A 39 -6.44 14.00 22.68
C ILE A 39 -6.11 15.02 21.57
N MET A 40 -5.10 15.86 21.77
CA MET A 40 -4.68 16.87 20.78
C MET A 40 -4.22 16.27 19.45
N SER A 41 -3.61 15.07 19.48
CA SER A 41 -3.14 14.35 18.27
C SER A 41 -4.21 13.52 17.57
N GLY A 42 -5.49 13.73 17.88
CA GLY A 42 -6.61 13.02 17.27
C GLY A 42 -6.82 11.61 17.81
N ASN A 43 -6.22 11.26 18.95
CA ASN A 43 -6.43 10.01 19.69
C ASN A 43 -6.34 8.72 18.82
N SER A 44 -5.44 8.70 17.84
CA SER A 44 -5.27 7.57 16.95
C SER A 44 -4.94 6.28 17.71
N ILE A 45 -5.32 5.12 17.19
CA ILE A 45 -5.11 3.80 17.81
C ILE A 45 -3.63 3.58 18.16
N SER A 46 -2.71 3.99 17.28
CA SER A 46 -1.27 3.91 17.52
C SER A 46 -0.82 4.81 18.68
N THR A 47 -1.41 6.01 18.83
CA THR A 47 -1.15 6.91 19.96
C THR A 47 -1.70 6.33 21.26
N ARG A 48 -2.93 5.84 21.27
CA ARG A 48 -3.57 5.20 22.44
C ARG A 48 -2.74 4.03 22.96
N ARG A 49 -2.28 3.15 22.07
CA ARG A 49 -1.38 2.05 22.44
C ARG A 49 -0.07 2.57 23.07
N ALA A 50 0.58 3.55 22.43
CA ALA A 50 1.85 4.05 22.91
C ALA A 50 1.75 4.76 24.27
N VAL A 51 0.68 5.55 24.47
CA VAL A 51 0.37 6.17 25.76
C VAL A 51 0.02 5.11 26.80
N GLY A 52 -0.80 4.11 26.46
CA GLY A 52 -1.13 2.99 27.36
C GLY A 52 0.12 2.24 27.85
N MET A 53 1.04 1.91 26.93
CA MET A 53 2.31 1.26 27.31
C MET A 53 3.19 2.15 28.19
N LEU A 54 3.19 3.47 27.95
CA LEU A 54 3.88 4.42 28.80
C LEU A 54 3.24 4.50 30.21
N LEU A 55 1.91 4.49 30.30
CA LEU A 55 1.21 4.45 31.58
C LEU A 55 1.55 3.20 32.39
N VAL A 56 1.62 2.03 31.73
CA VAL A 56 2.09 0.78 32.36
C VAL A 56 3.54 0.91 32.85
N TYR A 57 4.42 1.57 32.07
CA TYR A 57 5.79 1.84 32.48
C TYR A 57 5.85 2.73 33.73
N LEU A 58 5.10 3.85 33.73
CA LEU A 58 5.06 4.77 34.87
C LEU A 58 4.52 4.09 36.14
N LEU A 59 3.50 3.25 35.97
CA LEU A 59 2.94 2.47 37.07
C LEU A 59 3.97 1.46 37.64
N ALA A 60 4.67 0.74 36.75
CA ALA A 60 5.71 -0.20 37.18
C ALA A 60 6.83 0.51 37.96
N ASP A 61 7.26 1.69 37.48
CA ASP A 61 8.31 2.47 38.16
C ASP A 61 7.87 2.99 39.52
N VAL A 62 6.63 3.46 39.67
CA VAL A 62 6.02 3.90 40.93
C VAL A 62 5.91 2.72 41.91
N LEU A 63 5.57 1.53 41.45
CA LEU A 63 5.43 0.31 42.24
C LEU A 63 6.78 -0.39 42.52
N GLY A 64 7.89 0.13 41.99
CA GLY A 64 9.22 -0.49 42.11
C GLY A 64 9.31 -1.85 41.44
N ARG A 65 8.52 -2.09 40.39
CA ARG A 65 8.50 -3.32 39.60
C ARG A 65 9.27 -3.17 38.29
N ALA A 66 9.89 -4.25 37.85
CA ALA A 66 10.52 -4.29 36.53
C ALA A 66 9.46 -4.16 35.41
N TYR A 67 9.70 -3.24 34.47
CA TYR A 67 8.86 -3.10 33.28
C TYR A 67 9.26 -4.14 32.23
N ASP A 68 8.29 -4.90 31.74
CA ASP A 68 8.45 -5.79 30.61
C ASP A 68 7.60 -5.32 29.42
N LEU A 69 8.26 -5.15 28.27
CA LEU A 69 7.65 -4.60 27.06
C LEU A 69 6.49 -5.46 26.53
N LEU A 70 6.65 -6.79 26.55
CA LEU A 70 5.65 -7.71 26.00
C LEU A 70 4.45 -7.83 26.94
N SER A 71 4.67 -7.85 28.25
CA SER A 71 3.60 -7.83 29.24
C SER A 71 2.79 -6.54 29.16
N ALA A 72 3.46 -5.39 29.00
CA ALA A 72 2.80 -4.10 28.81
C ALA A 72 1.98 -4.06 27.51
N LEU A 73 2.53 -4.62 26.41
CA LEU A 73 1.79 -4.77 25.16
C LEU A 73 0.53 -5.62 25.36
N GLY A 74 0.65 -6.77 26.06
CA GLY A 74 -0.47 -7.67 26.33
C GLY A 74 -1.59 -6.99 27.12
N VAL A 75 -1.26 -6.24 28.18
CA VAL A 75 -2.25 -5.49 28.95
C VAL A 75 -2.97 -4.45 28.10
N VAL A 76 -2.23 -3.64 27.34
CA VAL A 76 -2.80 -2.60 26.48
C VAL A 76 -3.64 -3.22 25.34
N PHE A 77 -3.19 -4.35 24.78
CA PHE A 77 -3.91 -5.11 23.77
C PHE A 77 -5.29 -5.57 24.28
N ILE A 78 -5.33 -6.16 25.47
CA ILE A 78 -6.59 -6.62 26.10
C ILE A 78 -7.54 -5.42 26.29
N VAL A 79 -7.03 -4.30 26.84
CA VAL A 79 -7.87 -3.11 27.08
C VAL A 79 -8.44 -2.55 25.78
N LEU A 80 -7.63 -2.43 24.73
CA LEU A 80 -8.08 -1.89 23.45
C LEU A 80 -9.09 -2.81 22.75
N LEU A 81 -8.89 -4.14 22.80
CA LEU A 81 -9.83 -5.10 22.21
C LEU A 81 -11.11 -5.23 23.02
N TRP A 82 -11.06 -5.04 24.35
CA TRP A 82 -12.26 -4.97 25.16
C TRP A 82 -13.15 -3.79 24.77
N GLU A 83 -12.53 -2.65 24.46
CA GLU A 83 -13.25 -1.46 24.02
C GLU A 83 -13.81 -1.62 22.60
N ASN A 84 -13.01 -2.17 21.68
CA ASN A 84 -13.42 -2.40 20.30
C ASN A 84 -12.75 -3.66 19.70
N PRO A 85 -13.46 -4.79 19.60
CA PRO A 85 -12.93 -6.04 19.06
C PRO A 85 -12.61 -5.97 17.56
N PHE A 86 -13.22 -5.04 16.80
CA PHE A 86 -12.95 -4.87 15.37
C PHE A 86 -11.57 -4.26 15.07
N LEU A 87 -10.82 -3.84 16.07
CA LEU A 87 -9.46 -3.35 15.90
C LEU A 87 -8.51 -4.39 15.29
N THR A 88 -8.83 -5.69 15.40
CA THR A 88 -8.06 -6.77 14.77
C THR A 88 -8.02 -6.68 13.25
N GLY A 89 -9.00 -6.03 12.61
CA GLY A 89 -9.02 -5.74 11.17
C GLY A 89 -8.30 -4.43 10.79
N TYR A 90 -7.89 -3.62 11.76
CA TYR A 90 -7.35 -2.29 11.49
C TYR A 90 -5.85 -2.34 11.24
N SER A 91 -5.41 -1.91 10.05
CA SER A 91 -4.00 -1.96 9.64
C SER A 91 -3.07 -1.28 10.65
N GLY A 92 -3.40 -0.05 11.09
CA GLY A 92 -2.60 0.70 12.07
C GLY A 92 -2.42 0.00 13.41
N PHE A 93 -3.41 -0.77 13.87
CA PHE A 93 -3.29 -1.60 15.06
C PHE A 93 -2.33 -2.77 14.84
N LEU A 94 -2.50 -3.52 13.76
CA LEU A 94 -1.67 -4.68 13.43
C LEU A 94 -0.20 -4.29 13.19
N PHE A 95 0.06 -3.24 12.42
CA PHE A 95 1.42 -2.70 12.22
C PHE A 95 2.08 -2.32 13.55
N SER A 96 1.31 -1.72 14.43
CA SER A 96 1.79 -1.28 15.73
C SER A 96 2.16 -2.46 16.64
N VAL A 97 1.35 -3.52 16.66
CA VAL A 97 1.62 -4.75 17.41
C VAL A 97 2.84 -5.47 16.82
N ALA A 98 2.87 -5.66 15.50
CA ALA A 98 3.99 -6.30 14.80
C ALA A 98 5.32 -5.58 15.05
N ALA A 99 5.32 -4.24 15.04
CA ALA A 99 6.53 -3.46 15.34
C ALA A 99 7.03 -3.68 16.78
N VAL A 100 6.13 -3.72 17.77
CA VAL A 100 6.53 -3.98 19.18
C VAL A 100 7.03 -5.42 19.36
N LEU A 101 6.40 -6.41 18.70
CA LEU A 101 6.90 -7.78 18.68
C LEU A 101 8.28 -7.86 18.01
N GLY A 102 8.50 -7.12 16.92
CA GLY A 102 9.80 -6.99 16.27
C GLY A 102 10.89 -6.46 17.22
N ILE A 103 10.55 -5.46 18.07
CA ILE A 103 11.47 -4.93 19.08
C ILE A 103 11.66 -5.93 20.23
N GLY A 104 10.57 -6.41 20.82
CA GLY A 104 10.60 -7.23 22.04
C GLY A 104 11.17 -8.64 21.80
N VAL A 105 10.78 -9.29 20.71
CA VAL A 105 11.24 -10.65 20.39
C VAL A 105 12.40 -10.60 19.40
N GLY A 106 12.19 -10.01 18.24
CA GLY A 106 13.16 -10.05 17.12
C GLY A 106 14.49 -9.39 17.48
N ALA A 107 14.47 -8.13 17.91
CA ALA A 107 15.69 -7.40 18.23
C ALA A 107 16.43 -7.97 19.45
N SER A 108 15.71 -8.54 20.43
CA SER A 108 16.33 -9.20 21.61
C SER A 108 17.07 -10.47 21.20
N VAL A 109 16.45 -11.34 20.38
CA VAL A 109 17.10 -12.56 19.87
C VAL A 109 18.33 -12.22 19.01
N PHE A 110 18.25 -11.19 18.15
CA PHE A 110 19.40 -10.75 17.36
C PHE A 110 20.53 -10.17 18.23
N ARG A 111 20.21 -9.44 19.29
CA ARG A 111 21.20 -8.90 20.24
C ARG A 111 21.96 -10.03 20.94
N GLU A 112 21.25 -11.01 21.50
CA GLU A 112 21.86 -12.17 22.14
C GLU A 112 22.72 -12.98 21.14
N TRP A 113 22.20 -13.23 19.95
CA TRP A 113 22.94 -13.95 18.90
C TRP A 113 24.23 -13.21 18.51
N ARG A 114 24.20 -11.90 18.36
CA ARG A 114 25.37 -11.07 18.04
C ARG A 114 26.41 -11.12 19.16
N ALA A 115 25.97 -10.97 20.40
CA ALA A 115 26.87 -11.04 21.56
C ALA A 115 27.63 -12.36 21.61
N VAL A 116 26.94 -13.49 21.38
CA VAL A 116 27.56 -14.82 21.40
C VAL A 116 28.36 -15.13 20.13
N CYS A 117 27.79 -14.86 18.95
CA CYS A 117 28.38 -15.30 17.67
C CYS A 117 29.36 -14.31 17.08
N LEU A 118 29.18 -13.00 17.25
CA LEU A 118 30.04 -11.97 16.67
C LEU A 118 31.03 -11.39 17.69
N LYS A 119 30.97 -11.78 18.97
CA LYS A 119 31.76 -11.19 20.07
C LYS A 119 31.62 -9.67 20.14
N GLU A 120 30.47 -9.15 19.78
CA GLU A 120 30.18 -7.74 20.03
C GLU A 120 29.85 -7.59 21.51
N GLU A 121 30.63 -6.80 22.22
CA GLU A 121 30.35 -6.44 23.61
C GLU A 121 29.01 -5.71 23.71
N SER A 122 28.18 -6.06 24.69
CA SER A 122 26.94 -5.35 24.92
C SER A 122 27.23 -3.93 25.41
N CYS A 123 26.39 -2.95 25.05
CA CYS A 123 26.53 -1.59 25.58
C CYS A 123 26.42 -1.54 27.10
N ASP A 124 25.71 -2.51 27.71
CA ASP A 124 25.50 -2.58 29.16
C ASP A 124 26.79 -2.98 29.89
N ASP A 125 27.55 -3.95 29.35
CA ASP A 125 28.81 -4.38 29.95
C ASP A 125 29.85 -3.23 29.98
N ARG A 126 29.87 -2.38 28.96
CA ARG A 126 30.75 -1.20 28.90
C ARG A 126 30.30 -0.03 29.78
N GLN A 127 29.00 0.07 30.10
CA GLN A 127 28.51 1.12 30.99
C GLN A 127 28.87 0.84 32.45
N GLU A 128 29.01 -0.42 32.86
CA GLU A 128 29.49 -0.80 34.20
C GLU A 128 31.00 -0.56 34.33
N GLU A 129 31.82 -0.90 33.34
CA GLU A 129 33.25 -0.62 33.35
C GLU A 129 33.60 0.88 33.37
N THR A 130 32.79 1.71 32.69
CA THR A 130 33.04 3.17 32.61
C THR A 130 32.55 3.95 33.82
N LYS A 131 31.67 3.41 34.66
CA LYS A 131 31.32 4.04 35.94
C LYS A 131 32.52 4.07 36.92
N HIS A 132 33.47 3.14 36.78
CA HIS A 132 34.67 3.05 37.62
C HIS A 132 35.90 3.78 37.06
N GLY A 133 35.90 4.21 35.78
CA GLY A 133 37.10 4.74 35.11
C GLY A 133 37.01 6.19 34.57
N LYS A 134 35.98 6.96 34.93
CA LYS A 134 35.76 8.32 34.35
C LYS A 134 36.78 9.39 34.77
N ASP A 135 37.51 9.20 35.83
CA ASP A 135 38.36 10.27 36.41
C ASP A 135 39.77 10.39 35.80
N THR A 136 40.16 9.52 34.84
CA THR A 136 41.53 9.50 34.28
C THR A 136 41.62 9.44 32.75
N MET A 137 40.54 9.61 32.02
CA MET A 137 40.53 9.46 30.57
C MET A 137 41.06 10.71 29.84
N SER A 138 42.06 10.55 28.94
CA SER A 138 42.53 11.62 28.10
C SER A 138 41.43 12.04 27.10
N LEU A 139 41.43 13.31 26.63
CA LEU A 139 40.45 13.86 25.68
C LEU A 139 40.31 13.00 24.42
N ARG A 140 41.41 12.44 23.92
CA ARG A 140 41.47 11.56 22.74
C ARG A 140 40.79 10.22 22.99
N GLN A 141 40.98 9.65 24.18
CA GLN A 141 40.31 8.40 24.61
C GLN A 141 38.81 8.62 24.81
N GLY A 142 38.40 9.77 25.35
CA GLY A 142 36.99 10.16 25.48
C GLY A 142 36.29 10.30 24.15
N LEU A 143 36.91 10.95 23.16
CA LEU A 143 36.36 11.09 21.79
C LEU A 143 36.27 9.75 21.07
N GLN A 144 37.29 8.88 21.23
CA GLN A 144 37.30 7.55 20.64
C GLN A 144 36.22 6.64 21.25
N PHE A 145 36.01 6.78 22.57
CA PHE A 145 34.94 6.09 23.29
C PHE A 145 33.53 6.55 22.82
N GLU A 146 33.28 7.84 22.75
CA GLU A 146 32.03 8.40 22.24
C GLU A 146 31.77 7.97 20.78
N TYR A 147 32.78 7.99 19.94
CA TYR A 147 32.67 7.52 18.54
C TYR A 147 32.29 6.03 18.47
N THR A 148 32.96 5.17 19.24
CA THR A 148 32.64 3.73 19.27
C THR A 148 31.25 3.45 19.82
N ARG A 149 30.82 4.22 20.83
CA ARG A 149 29.47 4.16 21.39
C ARG A 149 28.41 4.53 20.37
N ILE A 150 28.59 5.64 19.64
CA ILE A 150 27.68 6.07 18.57
C ILE A 150 27.58 4.99 17.49
N LEU A 151 28.71 4.43 17.05
CA LEU A 151 28.70 3.34 16.05
C LEU A 151 27.95 2.09 16.55
N GLN A 152 28.07 1.75 17.82
CA GLN A 152 27.39 0.59 18.40
C GLN A 152 25.87 0.84 18.53
N GLU A 153 25.48 2.03 18.95
CA GLU A 153 24.06 2.44 18.98
C GLU A 153 23.45 2.41 17.58
N GLN A 154 24.19 2.87 16.56
CA GLN A 154 23.77 2.81 15.15
C GLN A 154 23.60 1.37 14.65
N LYS A 155 24.56 0.48 14.95
CA LYS A 155 24.46 -0.95 14.61
C LYS A 155 23.28 -1.62 15.29
N ASN A 156 23.02 -1.32 16.56
CA ASN A 156 21.85 -1.82 17.28
C ASN A 156 20.55 -1.33 16.64
N GLY A 157 20.50 -0.07 16.24
CA GLY A 157 19.37 0.52 15.50
C GLY A 157 19.06 -0.19 14.19
N LEU A 158 20.10 -0.55 13.41
CA LEU A 158 19.92 -1.32 12.16
C LEU A 158 19.29 -2.69 12.40
N TRP A 159 19.78 -3.46 13.37
CA TRP A 159 19.23 -4.78 13.68
C TRP A 159 17.81 -4.70 14.22
N THR A 160 17.53 -3.66 15.01
CA THR A 160 16.17 -3.39 15.50
C THR A 160 15.24 -3.04 14.32
N SER A 161 15.68 -2.18 13.40
CA SER A 161 14.92 -1.84 12.18
C SER A 161 14.68 -3.08 11.31
N PHE A 162 15.70 -3.92 11.13
CA PHE A 162 15.57 -5.18 10.40
C PHE A 162 14.55 -6.13 11.07
N ALA A 163 14.60 -6.26 12.40
CA ALA A 163 13.64 -7.06 13.13
C ALA A 163 12.21 -6.53 12.97
N ILE A 164 12.00 -5.23 13.11
CA ILE A 164 10.68 -4.61 12.89
C ILE A 164 10.19 -4.91 11.47
N GLN A 165 11.06 -4.75 10.47
CA GLN A 165 10.70 -4.98 9.07
C GLN A 165 10.31 -6.43 8.81
N LEU A 166 11.01 -7.42 9.38
CA LEU A 166 10.61 -8.83 9.27
C LEU A 166 9.22 -9.10 9.85
N PHE A 167 8.87 -8.47 10.98
CA PHE A 167 7.56 -8.65 11.58
C PHE A 167 6.44 -7.89 10.87
N THR A 168 6.74 -6.76 10.22
CA THR A 168 5.74 -5.93 9.54
C THR A 168 5.58 -6.25 8.06
N LEU A 169 6.54 -6.93 7.43
CA LEU A 169 6.58 -7.16 5.99
C LEU A 169 5.32 -7.83 5.42
N PRO A 170 4.76 -8.91 6.03
CA PRO A 170 3.54 -9.52 5.50
C PRO A 170 2.34 -8.57 5.53
N LEU A 171 2.29 -7.72 6.56
CA LEU A 171 1.25 -6.70 6.67
C LEU A 171 1.42 -5.60 5.61
N VAL A 172 2.67 -5.20 5.31
CA VAL A 172 2.97 -4.26 4.23
C VAL A 172 2.48 -4.84 2.90
N ALA A 173 2.85 -6.08 2.58
CA ALA A 173 2.40 -6.76 1.36
C ALA A 173 0.87 -6.91 1.30
N TYR A 174 0.20 -7.17 2.43
CA TYR A 174 -1.24 -7.39 2.49
C TYR A 174 -2.07 -6.10 2.34
N TYR A 175 -1.62 -4.98 2.96
CA TYR A 175 -2.39 -3.73 2.97
C TYR A 175 -1.97 -2.72 1.90
N TYR A 176 -0.71 -2.76 1.47
CA TYR A 176 -0.18 -1.83 0.47
C TYR A 176 0.15 -2.51 -0.87
N TYR A 177 0.14 -3.87 -0.92
CA TYR A 177 0.36 -4.68 -2.12
C TYR A 177 1.73 -4.48 -2.76
N GLU A 178 2.62 -3.78 -2.07
CA GLU A 178 3.96 -3.46 -2.53
C GLU A 178 4.97 -3.47 -1.39
N ILE A 179 6.23 -3.77 -1.72
CA ILE A 179 7.32 -3.88 -0.74
C ILE A 179 8.41 -2.88 -1.12
N PRO A 180 8.65 -1.84 -0.29
CA PRO A 180 9.73 -0.89 -0.52
C PRO A 180 11.09 -1.53 -0.21
N ILE A 181 11.87 -1.86 -1.24
CA ILE A 181 13.15 -2.61 -1.12
C ILE A 181 14.18 -1.82 -0.31
N TYR A 182 14.27 -0.53 -0.52
CA TYR A 182 15.27 0.32 0.13
C TYR A 182 14.84 0.91 1.48
N ALA A 183 13.66 0.55 1.99
CA ALA A 183 13.13 1.09 3.25
C ALA A 183 14.07 0.87 4.45
N MET A 184 14.78 -0.28 4.49
CA MET A 184 15.73 -0.57 5.56
C MET A 184 16.91 0.41 5.56
N VAL A 185 17.43 0.74 4.38
CA VAL A 185 18.54 1.69 4.23
C VAL A 185 18.07 3.11 4.56
N LEU A 186 16.89 3.49 4.05
CA LEU A 186 16.29 4.79 4.31
C LEU A 186 16.03 4.98 5.82
N ASN A 187 15.47 3.97 6.48
CA ASN A 187 15.22 4.00 7.92
C ASN A 187 16.49 4.21 8.75
N PHE A 188 17.64 3.69 8.29
CA PHE A 188 18.91 3.94 8.95
C PHE A 188 19.23 5.44 9.03
N PHE A 189 19.07 6.16 7.91
CA PHE A 189 19.29 7.61 7.88
C PHE A 189 18.25 8.36 8.71
N VAL A 190 16.97 8.00 8.59
CA VAL A 190 15.87 8.68 9.29
C VAL A 190 16.00 8.49 10.80
N LEU A 191 16.19 7.25 11.27
CA LEU A 191 16.25 6.94 12.70
C LEU A 191 17.46 7.57 13.41
N ALA A 192 18.58 7.78 12.69
CA ALA A 192 19.77 8.42 13.24
C ALA A 192 19.51 9.85 13.74
N PHE A 193 18.61 10.58 13.10
CA PHE A 193 18.37 12.00 13.40
C PHE A 193 17.04 12.28 14.10
N ILE A 194 16.10 11.32 14.14
CA ILE A 194 14.73 11.55 14.62
C ILE A 194 14.66 12.06 16.05
N SER A 195 15.50 11.53 16.94
CA SER A 195 15.52 11.98 18.35
C SER A 195 16.04 13.41 18.50
N ARG A 196 17.05 13.78 17.71
CA ARG A 196 17.60 15.15 17.68
C ARG A 196 16.59 16.11 17.08
N LEU A 197 15.94 15.72 15.98
CA LEU A 197 14.87 16.49 15.33
C LEU A 197 13.75 16.78 16.33
N MET A 198 13.26 15.76 17.05
CA MET A 198 12.21 15.92 18.05
C MET A 198 12.64 16.83 19.21
N GLY A 199 13.85 16.64 19.71
CA GLY A 199 14.39 17.49 20.78
C GLY A 199 14.47 18.97 20.37
N LEU A 200 15.02 19.24 19.19
CA LEU A 200 15.12 20.60 18.65
C LEU A 200 13.73 21.21 18.34
N ALA A 201 12.82 20.42 17.79
CA ALA A 201 11.47 20.88 17.45
C ALA A 201 10.69 21.28 18.72
N VAL A 202 10.71 20.45 19.76
CA VAL A 202 10.00 20.74 21.03
C VAL A 202 10.64 21.91 21.76
N THR A 203 11.97 21.93 21.91
CA THR A 203 12.67 23.04 22.59
C THR A 203 12.55 24.34 21.83
N GLY A 204 12.66 24.29 20.48
CA GLY A 204 12.50 25.44 19.62
C GLY A 204 11.08 26.00 19.62
N ALA A 205 10.05 25.13 19.67
CA ALA A 205 8.67 25.57 19.80
C ALA A 205 8.40 26.26 21.16
N VAL A 206 8.83 25.62 22.26
CA VAL A 206 8.63 26.19 23.62
C VAL A 206 9.38 27.52 23.78
N LEU A 207 10.65 27.59 23.37
CA LEU A 207 11.41 28.84 23.46
C LEU A 207 10.88 29.89 22.48
N GLY A 208 10.38 29.49 21.34
CA GLY A 208 9.78 30.40 20.36
C GLY A 208 8.49 31.09 20.83
N LEU A 209 7.75 30.48 21.77
CA LEU A 209 6.62 31.11 22.44
C LEU A 209 7.06 32.28 23.34
N LEU A 210 8.25 32.19 23.94
CA LEU A 210 8.80 33.19 24.85
C LEU A 210 9.67 34.21 24.07
N VAL A 211 10.54 33.74 23.19
CA VAL A 211 11.48 34.54 22.40
C VAL A 211 11.49 34.03 20.94
N PRO A 212 10.69 34.66 20.04
CA PRO A 212 10.54 34.20 18.66
C PRO A 212 11.86 34.04 17.88
N ALA A 213 12.82 34.91 18.13
CA ALA A 213 14.14 34.85 17.49
C ALA A 213 14.91 33.58 17.88
N ALA A 214 14.92 33.23 19.17
CA ALA A 214 15.56 32.00 19.66
C ALA A 214 14.88 30.74 19.11
N GLY A 215 13.54 30.76 19.02
CA GLY A 215 12.77 29.68 18.40
C GLY A 215 13.15 29.45 16.95
N ARG A 216 13.28 30.50 16.15
CA ARG A 216 13.70 30.41 14.74
C ARG A 216 15.10 29.79 14.59
N ILE A 217 16.07 30.21 15.42
CA ILE A 217 17.44 29.68 15.38
C ILE A 217 17.46 28.19 15.69
N LEU A 218 16.70 27.74 16.71
CA LEU A 218 16.63 26.32 17.10
C LEU A 218 15.84 25.46 16.11
N LEU A 219 14.83 26.01 15.43
CA LEU A 219 14.04 25.29 14.43
C LEU A 219 14.72 25.23 13.05
N ALA A 220 15.65 26.13 12.75
CA ALA A 220 16.34 26.12 11.46
C ALA A 220 17.01 24.77 11.12
N PRO A 221 17.75 24.10 12.04
CA PRO A 221 18.29 22.75 11.77
C PRO A 221 17.23 21.70 11.49
N CYS A 222 16.01 21.84 12.05
CA CYS A 222 14.91 20.92 11.77
C CYS A 222 14.50 20.99 10.29
N GLY A 223 14.44 22.18 9.71
CA GLY A 223 14.19 22.38 8.29
C GLY A 223 15.22 21.69 7.39
N TRP A 224 16.51 21.80 7.75
CA TRP A 224 17.60 21.12 7.05
C TRP A 224 17.50 19.60 7.14
N ILE A 225 17.18 19.04 8.31
CA ILE A 225 17.00 17.59 8.49
C ILE A 225 15.81 17.10 7.67
N LEU A 226 14.68 17.82 7.67
CA LEU A 226 13.50 17.46 6.88
C LEU A 226 13.77 17.57 5.37
N TRP A 227 14.49 18.61 4.94
CA TRP A 227 14.93 18.73 3.55
C TRP A 227 15.84 17.56 3.14
N LEU A 228 16.80 17.17 4.00
CA LEU A 228 17.65 16.00 3.76
C LEU A 228 16.83 14.72 3.64
N TYR A 229 15.85 14.50 4.53
CA TYR A 229 14.95 13.35 4.45
C TYR A 229 14.18 13.33 3.12
N HIS A 230 13.63 14.47 2.71
CA HIS A 230 12.93 14.59 1.43
C HIS A 230 13.85 14.23 0.25
N LYS A 231 15.08 14.75 0.22
CA LYS A 231 16.06 14.42 -0.84
C LYS A 231 16.47 12.94 -0.82
N CYS A 232 16.66 12.36 0.35
CA CYS A 232 16.91 10.92 0.48
C CYS A 232 15.72 10.10 -0.04
N CYS A 233 14.49 10.46 0.31
CA CYS A 233 13.31 9.78 -0.20
C CYS A 233 13.23 9.84 -1.73
N LEU A 234 13.39 11.03 -2.33
CA LEU A 234 13.41 11.17 -3.79
C LEU A 234 14.51 10.34 -4.46
N LEU A 235 15.71 10.32 -3.86
CA LEU A 235 16.81 9.49 -4.38
C LEU A 235 16.45 8.01 -4.37
N PHE A 236 15.96 7.49 -3.23
CA PHE A 236 15.66 6.07 -3.09
C PHE A 236 14.41 5.63 -3.88
N THR A 237 13.41 6.49 -4.05
CA THR A 237 12.24 6.20 -4.89
C THR A 237 12.58 6.22 -6.38
N GLY A 238 13.57 7.00 -6.81
CA GLY A 238 14.05 7.03 -8.19
C GLY A 238 15.00 5.88 -8.56
N LEU A 239 15.42 5.02 -7.62
CA LEU A 239 16.29 3.89 -7.92
C LEU A 239 15.52 2.75 -8.59
N PRO A 240 16.14 2.00 -9.51
CA PRO A 240 15.52 0.83 -10.12
C PRO A 240 15.06 -0.19 -9.07
N GLY A 241 13.83 -0.65 -9.17
CA GLY A 241 13.26 -1.61 -8.22
C GLY A 241 13.02 -1.04 -6.81
N ALA A 242 12.84 0.27 -6.67
CA ALA A 242 12.56 0.92 -5.39
C ALA A 242 11.38 0.31 -4.67
N CYS A 243 10.35 -0.05 -5.41
CA CYS A 243 9.16 -0.72 -4.92
C CYS A 243 8.87 -1.98 -5.73
N TYR A 244 8.61 -3.09 -5.05
CA TYR A 244 8.23 -4.35 -5.67
C TYR A 244 6.75 -4.58 -5.45
N ILE A 245 5.96 -4.58 -6.52
CA ILE A 245 4.52 -4.91 -6.46
C ILE A 245 4.41 -6.42 -6.23
N SER A 246 3.92 -6.78 -5.04
CA SER A 246 3.82 -8.17 -4.58
C SER A 246 2.45 -8.80 -4.86
N GLY A 247 1.45 -7.98 -5.11
CA GLY A 247 0.05 -8.39 -5.03
C GLY A 247 -0.40 -8.58 -3.57
N LYS A 248 -1.68 -8.88 -3.39
CA LYS A 248 -2.26 -9.22 -2.10
C LYS A 248 -1.95 -10.69 -1.78
N PRO A 249 -1.10 -10.99 -0.78
CA PRO A 249 -0.80 -12.37 -0.43
C PRO A 249 -2.02 -13.06 0.20
N ASP A 250 -2.21 -14.33 -0.13
CA ASP A 250 -3.24 -15.16 0.51
C ASP A 250 -2.96 -15.30 2.01
N MET A 251 -3.99 -15.44 2.82
CA MET A 251 -3.88 -15.57 4.27
C MET A 251 -3.03 -16.75 4.71
N TRP A 252 -3.08 -17.87 3.97
CA TRP A 252 -2.23 -19.03 4.27
C TRP A 252 -0.74 -18.74 4.11
N LYS A 253 -0.34 -17.90 3.13
CA LYS A 253 1.06 -17.47 2.94
C LYS A 253 1.55 -16.64 4.12
N ILE A 254 0.69 -15.74 4.61
CA ILE A 254 0.98 -14.92 5.80
C ILE A 254 1.14 -15.81 7.04
N LEU A 255 0.24 -16.79 7.22
CA LEU A 255 0.33 -17.73 8.33
C LEU A 255 1.62 -18.55 8.28
N VAL A 256 1.94 -19.13 7.12
CA VAL A 256 3.19 -19.89 6.91
C VAL A 256 4.40 -19.00 7.18
N TYR A 257 4.39 -17.76 6.71
CA TYR A 257 5.45 -16.79 6.97
C TYR A 257 5.69 -16.62 8.48
N TYR A 258 4.65 -16.33 9.26
CA TYR A 258 4.80 -16.12 10.70
C TYR A 258 5.19 -17.40 11.46
N VAL A 259 4.69 -18.57 11.06
CA VAL A 259 5.12 -19.84 11.63
C VAL A 259 6.61 -20.10 11.37
N MET A 260 7.07 -19.86 10.14
CA MET A 260 8.49 -20.00 9.80
C MET A 260 9.36 -18.96 10.52
N LEU A 261 8.90 -17.71 10.63
CA LEU A 261 9.60 -16.66 11.36
C LEU A 261 9.73 -17.02 12.85
N ALA A 262 8.64 -17.43 13.49
CA ALA A 262 8.63 -17.84 14.90
C ALA A 262 9.54 -19.06 15.14
N GLY A 263 9.45 -20.07 14.28
CA GLY A 263 10.33 -21.26 14.31
C GLY A 263 11.80 -20.91 14.14
N GLY A 264 12.11 -20.06 13.16
CA GLY A 264 13.47 -19.56 12.92
C GLY A 264 14.06 -18.78 14.11
N MET A 265 13.26 -17.87 14.69
CA MET A 265 13.65 -17.12 15.89
C MET A 265 13.85 -18.03 17.11
N TYR A 266 12.95 -18.98 17.31
CA TYR A 266 13.08 -19.96 18.40
C TYR A 266 14.33 -20.84 18.26
N LEU A 267 14.60 -21.35 17.05
CA LEU A 267 15.81 -22.12 16.78
C LEU A 267 17.08 -21.29 16.97
N LEU A 268 17.06 -20.02 16.55
CA LEU A 268 18.17 -19.09 16.76
C LEU A 268 18.42 -18.86 18.25
N TRP A 269 17.36 -18.61 19.03
CA TRP A 269 17.42 -18.44 20.47
C TRP A 269 17.95 -19.69 21.20
N LEU A 270 17.38 -20.88 20.92
CA LEU A 270 17.84 -22.15 21.53
C LEU A 270 19.32 -22.39 21.31
N ARG A 271 19.81 -22.12 20.11
CA ARG A 271 21.20 -22.35 19.79
C ARG A 271 22.11 -21.32 20.45
N THR A 272 21.71 -20.06 20.48
CA THR A 272 22.43 -18.99 21.16
C THR A 272 22.58 -19.33 22.65
N ARG A 273 21.50 -19.78 23.28
CA ARG A 273 21.50 -20.22 24.67
C ARG A 273 22.45 -21.40 24.92
N ARG A 274 22.38 -22.45 24.08
CA ARG A 274 23.28 -23.62 24.17
C ARG A 274 24.76 -23.26 24.00
N GLN A 275 25.07 -22.30 23.14
CA GLN A 275 26.46 -21.83 22.96
C GLN A 275 26.95 -21.03 24.17
N ARG A 276 26.09 -20.22 24.78
CA ARG A 276 26.39 -19.48 25.99
C ARG A 276 26.69 -20.43 27.17
N GLU A 277 25.87 -21.48 27.31
CA GLU A 277 26.05 -22.50 28.36
C GLU A 277 27.38 -23.30 28.20
N LYS A 278 27.81 -23.57 26.95
CA LYS A 278 29.04 -24.32 26.67
C LYS A 278 30.32 -23.49 26.71
N GLY A 279 30.27 -22.17 26.82
CA GLY A 279 31.46 -21.31 26.81
C GLY A 279 32.32 -21.40 25.53
N GLU A 280 31.79 -22.03 24.45
CA GLU A 280 32.55 -22.31 23.22
C GLU A 280 32.81 -21.03 22.41
N LYS A 281 34.11 -20.75 22.17
CA LYS A 281 34.53 -19.70 21.21
C LYS A 281 34.22 -20.15 19.79
N THR A 282 33.24 -19.50 19.16
CA THR A 282 32.85 -19.83 17.77
C THR A 282 33.94 -19.41 16.78
N GLY A 283 34.57 -20.35 16.07
CA GLY A 283 35.55 -20.05 15.02
C GLY A 283 34.94 -19.40 13.78
N LEU A 284 35.77 -18.64 13.02
CA LEU A 284 35.36 -17.87 11.82
C LEU A 284 34.55 -18.69 10.80
N VAL A 285 34.88 -19.94 10.59
CA VAL A 285 34.20 -20.84 9.65
C VAL A 285 32.76 -21.17 10.12
N LYS A 286 32.60 -21.42 11.41
CA LYS A 286 31.27 -21.64 12.01
C LYS A 286 30.41 -20.38 11.90
N LYS A 287 30.98 -19.17 12.03
CA LYS A 287 30.28 -17.89 11.87
C LYS A 287 29.73 -17.70 10.46
N LYS A 288 30.55 -17.92 9.40
CA LYS A 288 30.13 -17.82 7.99
C LYS A 288 28.97 -18.77 7.68
N LYS A 289 29.04 -20.02 8.10
CA LYS A 289 27.97 -21.01 7.90
C LYS A 289 26.67 -20.61 8.56
N TRP A 290 26.74 -19.90 9.66
CA TRP A 290 25.57 -19.42 10.40
C TRP A 290 24.87 -18.26 9.71
N VAL A 291 25.63 -17.24 9.29
CA VAL A 291 25.10 -16.11 8.54
C VAL A 291 24.43 -16.60 7.25
N LEU A 292 25.07 -17.58 6.58
CA LEU A 292 24.50 -18.17 5.37
C LEU A 292 23.18 -18.90 5.65
N ARG A 293 23.12 -19.74 6.70
CA ARG A 293 21.88 -20.47 7.06
C ARG A 293 20.74 -19.53 7.47
N PHE A 294 21.06 -18.50 8.24
CA PHE A 294 20.06 -17.49 8.60
C PHE A 294 19.58 -16.73 7.35
N GLY A 295 20.50 -16.29 6.50
CA GLY A 295 20.16 -15.64 5.23
C GLY A 295 19.30 -16.53 4.32
N SER A 296 19.63 -17.83 4.22
CA SER A 296 18.83 -18.79 3.46
C SER A 296 17.42 -18.95 4.06
N CYS A 297 17.30 -19.00 5.37
CA CYS A 297 15.99 -19.10 6.03
C CYS A 297 15.14 -17.86 5.74
N VAL A 298 15.71 -16.67 5.86
CA VAL A 298 15.04 -15.41 5.51
C VAL A 298 14.66 -15.40 4.03
N ALA A 299 15.55 -15.83 3.13
CA ALA A 299 15.26 -15.89 1.70
C ALA A 299 14.08 -16.84 1.38
N VAL A 300 14.01 -18.00 2.03
CA VAL A 300 12.90 -18.95 1.86
C VAL A 300 11.58 -18.32 2.38
N ILE A 301 11.61 -17.64 3.51
CA ILE A 301 10.43 -16.95 4.07
C ILE A 301 9.94 -15.88 3.09
N PHE A 302 10.85 -15.10 2.50
CA PHE A 302 10.52 -14.13 1.46
C PHE A 302 9.94 -14.79 0.21
N PHE A 303 10.55 -15.89 -0.23
CA PHE A 303 10.09 -16.62 -1.41
C PHE A 303 8.65 -17.12 -1.25
N VAL A 304 8.27 -17.64 -0.08
CA VAL A 304 6.90 -18.08 0.20
C VAL A 304 5.92 -16.91 0.08
N LEU A 305 6.28 -15.73 0.63
CA LEU A 305 5.42 -14.56 0.58
C LEU A 305 5.25 -14.01 -0.84
N LEU A 306 6.34 -14.04 -1.62
CA LEU A 306 6.40 -13.48 -2.98
C LEU A 306 6.08 -14.50 -4.07
N PHE A 307 5.71 -15.74 -3.70
CA PHE A 307 5.37 -16.76 -4.68
C PHE A 307 4.19 -16.28 -5.53
N PRO A 308 4.36 -16.19 -6.86
CA PRO A 308 3.34 -15.61 -7.74
C PRO A 308 2.05 -16.41 -7.68
N GLN A 309 0.94 -15.72 -7.74
CA GLN A 309 -0.37 -16.35 -7.94
C GLN A 309 -0.51 -16.77 -9.40
N LYS A 310 -1.18 -17.89 -9.63
CA LYS A 310 -1.52 -18.32 -10.99
C LYS A 310 -2.51 -17.30 -11.56
N LYS A 311 -2.20 -16.78 -12.73
CA LYS A 311 -3.14 -15.95 -13.47
C LYS A 311 -4.18 -16.84 -14.15
N GLU A 312 -5.42 -16.46 -14.02
CA GLU A 312 -6.58 -17.09 -14.66
C GLU A 312 -7.37 -15.97 -15.35
N PHE A 313 -8.25 -16.34 -16.28
CA PHE A 313 -9.13 -15.35 -16.87
C PHE A 313 -9.97 -14.68 -15.79
N GLU A 314 -9.90 -13.37 -15.73
CA GLU A 314 -10.77 -12.55 -14.88
C GLU A 314 -11.10 -11.22 -15.57
N MET A 315 -12.28 -10.71 -15.30
CA MET A 315 -12.74 -9.39 -15.66
C MET A 315 -13.36 -8.76 -14.43
N ASP A 316 -12.94 -7.54 -14.12
CA ASP A 316 -13.42 -6.80 -12.97
C ASP A 316 -13.98 -5.44 -13.44
N VAL A 317 -15.25 -5.18 -13.15
CA VAL A 317 -15.84 -3.85 -13.26
C VAL A 317 -15.69 -3.17 -11.90
N LEU A 318 -14.86 -2.13 -11.85
CA LEU A 318 -14.52 -1.45 -10.62
C LEU A 318 -15.65 -0.50 -10.19
N ASP A 319 -15.89 -0.40 -8.89
CA ASP A 319 -16.64 0.71 -8.33
C ASP A 319 -15.75 1.96 -8.31
N VAL A 320 -15.79 2.73 -9.39
CA VAL A 320 -15.07 4.01 -9.50
C VAL A 320 -15.95 5.22 -9.11
N GLY A 321 -17.20 4.98 -8.70
CA GLY A 321 -18.24 6.00 -8.56
C GLY A 321 -18.92 6.26 -9.90
N GLN A 322 -19.26 7.52 -10.20
CA GLN A 322 -19.84 7.86 -11.50
C GLN A 322 -18.73 7.93 -12.55
N GLY A 323 -18.64 6.87 -13.37
CA GLY A 323 -17.61 6.69 -14.38
C GLY A 323 -17.36 5.22 -14.69
N ASP A 324 -16.37 4.92 -15.52
CA ASP A 324 -16.00 3.57 -15.92
C ASP A 324 -14.56 3.23 -15.54
N GLY A 325 -14.36 1.96 -15.20
CA GLY A 325 -13.03 1.38 -14.98
C GLY A 325 -13.13 -0.14 -15.02
N ILE A 326 -12.63 -0.75 -16.09
CA ILE A 326 -12.78 -2.18 -16.33
C ILE A 326 -11.40 -2.80 -16.53
N TYR A 327 -11.09 -3.77 -15.70
CA TYR A 327 -9.86 -4.55 -15.79
C TYR A 327 -10.16 -5.92 -16.40
N LEU A 328 -9.31 -6.37 -17.33
CA LEU A 328 -9.33 -7.73 -17.85
C LEU A 328 -7.94 -8.35 -17.76
N CYS A 329 -7.89 -9.61 -17.40
CA CYS A 329 -6.68 -10.43 -17.43
C CYS A 329 -6.99 -11.71 -18.19
N THR A 330 -6.21 -11.99 -19.22
CA THR A 330 -6.33 -13.24 -19.97
C THR A 330 -5.72 -14.41 -19.18
N SER A 331 -6.08 -15.63 -19.55
CA SER A 331 -5.57 -16.85 -18.91
C SER A 331 -4.04 -17.00 -19.00
N ASP A 332 -3.40 -16.36 -19.95
CA ASP A 332 -1.95 -16.31 -20.13
C ASP A 332 -1.28 -15.04 -19.55
N GLY A 333 -2.08 -14.19 -18.91
CA GLY A 333 -1.62 -13.10 -18.08
C GLY A 333 -1.38 -11.77 -18.79
N VAL A 334 -1.92 -11.57 -20.00
CA VAL A 334 -1.98 -10.23 -20.60
C VAL A 334 -3.04 -9.42 -19.90
N SER A 335 -2.70 -8.18 -19.54
CA SER A 335 -3.57 -7.27 -18.79
C SER A 335 -4.07 -6.14 -19.66
N PHE A 336 -5.37 -5.91 -19.59
CA PHE A 336 -6.06 -4.82 -20.26
C PHE A 336 -6.79 -3.96 -19.24
N PHE A 337 -6.94 -2.70 -19.56
CA PHE A 337 -7.80 -1.80 -18.83
C PHE A 337 -8.62 -0.97 -19.81
N ILE A 338 -9.89 -0.76 -19.54
CA ILE A 338 -10.79 0.05 -20.39
C ILE A 338 -11.28 1.20 -19.53
N ASP A 339 -11.09 2.42 -20.02
CA ASP A 339 -11.39 3.68 -19.35
C ASP A 339 -10.65 3.82 -18.01
N GLY A 340 -11.19 4.53 -17.07
CA GLY A 340 -10.61 4.73 -15.76
C GLY A 340 -10.79 6.17 -15.30
N GLY A 341 -12.03 6.57 -15.10
CA GLY A 341 -12.35 7.91 -14.66
C GLY A 341 -13.49 7.96 -13.64
N SER A 342 -13.74 9.14 -13.09
CA SER A 342 -14.87 9.41 -12.22
C SER A 342 -15.14 10.91 -12.13
N THR A 343 -16.43 11.29 -12.09
CA THR A 343 -16.85 12.69 -11.85
C THR A 343 -17.15 12.98 -10.38
N ASP A 344 -17.36 11.98 -9.55
CA ASP A 344 -17.72 12.13 -8.13
C ASP A 344 -16.62 11.71 -7.16
N VAL A 345 -15.73 10.80 -7.56
CA VAL A 345 -14.59 10.35 -6.75
C VAL A 345 -13.30 11.08 -7.15
N LYS A 346 -12.79 11.91 -6.24
CA LYS A 346 -11.51 12.59 -6.46
C LYS A 346 -10.34 11.63 -6.33
N ASN A 347 -9.32 11.82 -7.17
CA ASN A 347 -8.10 11.02 -7.19
C ASN A 347 -8.43 9.51 -7.33
N VAL A 348 -9.33 9.18 -8.26
CA VAL A 348 -9.81 7.80 -8.48
C VAL A 348 -8.68 6.88 -8.93
N GLY A 349 -7.72 7.39 -9.72
CA GLY A 349 -6.51 6.68 -10.12
C GLY A 349 -5.67 6.26 -8.93
N ASP A 350 -5.36 7.21 -8.04
CA ASP A 350 -4.52 6.98 -6.87
C ASP A 350 -5.21 6.15 -5.77
N HIS A 351 -6.52 6.31 -5.59
CA HIS A 351 -7.22 5.74 -4.45
C HIS A 351 -8.00 4.46 -4.76
N ARG A 352 -8.39 4.21 -6.01
CA ARG A 352 -9.13 3.02 -6.41
C ARG A 352 -8.38 2.18 -7.45
N ILE A 353 -7.96 2.75 -8.58
CA ILE A 353 -7.37 2.02 -9.69
C ILE A 353 -5.98 1.46 -9.34
N LEU A 354 -5.04 2.30 -8.91
CA LEU A 354 -3.69 1.84 -8.56
C LEU A 354 -3.66 0.82 -7.42
N PRO A 355 -4.39 1.01 -6.30
CA PRO A 355 -4.47 -0.02 -5.27
C PRO A 355 -5.06 -1.34 -5.78
N PHE A 356 -6.06 -1.29 -6.65
CA PHE A 356 -6.62 -2.47 -7.29
C PHE A 356 -5.58 -3.21 -8.14
N LEU A 357 -4.93 -2.52 -9.08
CA LEU A 357 -3.89 -3.11 -9.95
C LEU A 357 -2.74 -3.69 -9.13
N LYS A 358 -2.28 -2.98 -8.12
CA LYS A 358 -1.25 -3.46 -7.19
C LYS A 358 -1.72 -4.68 -6.41
N SER A 359 -2.99 -4.74 -5.99
CA SER A 359 -3.56 -5.89 -5.27
C SER A 359 -3.56 -7.16 -6.10
N LYS A 360 -3.82 -7.04 -7.41
CA LYS A 360 -3.72 -8.12 -8.40
C LYS A 360 -2.27 -8.50 -8.76
N GLY A 361 -1.28 -7.78 -8.24
CA GLY A 361 0.13 -8.00 -8.57
C GLY A 361 0.50 -7.59 -10.00
N VAL A 362 -0.30 -6.74 -10.63
CA VAL A 362 -0.05 -6.21 -11.97
C VAL A 362 1.02 -5.13 -11.87
N LYS A 363 2.13 -5.34 -12.56
CA LYS A 363 3.28 -4.43 -12.55
C LYS A 363 3.27 -3.45 -13.70
N GLU A 364 2.54 -3.81 -14.76
CA GLU A 364 2.43 -3.07 -16.00
C GLU A 364 1.12 -3.47 -16.66
N ILE A 365 0.36 -2.50 -17.17
CA ILE A 365 -0.79 -2.76 -18.04
C ILE A 365 -0.29 -2.87 -19.49
N SER A 366 -0.68 -3.97 -20.17
CA SER A 366 -0.25 -4.23 -21.54
C SER A 366 -0.95 -3.29 -22.53
N TYR A 367 -2.26 -3.10 -22.36
CA TYR A 367 -3.07 -2.21 -23.19
C TYR A 367 -4.10 -1.49 -22.34
N TRP A 368 -4.18 -0.18 -22.49
CA TRP A 368 -5.19 0.65 -21.85
C TRP A 368 -6.02 1.31 -22.95
N PHE A 369 -7.27 0.93 -23.04
CA PHE A 369 -8.22 1.45 -24.02
C PHE A 369 -8.99 2.62 -23.43
N ILE A 370 -9.21 3.65 -24.25
CA ILE A 370 -10.07 4.79 -23.92
C ILE A 370 -11.23 4.78 -24.90
N SER A 371 -12.44 4.64 -24.35
CA SER A 371 -13.65 4.71 -25.16
C SER A 371 -13.83 6.11 -25.76
N HIS A 372 -13.79 7.14 -24.92
CA HIS A 372 -13.82 8.56 -25.27
C HIS A 372 -13.16 9.38 -24.13
N THR A 373 -13.06 10.70 -24.32
CA THR A 373 -12.23 11.55 -23.45
C THR A 373 -13.00 12.41 -22.46
N ASP A 374 -14.19 12.01 -22.05
CA ASP A 374 -14.88 12.65 -20.94
C ASP A 374 -14.26 12.28 -19.58
N GLU A 375 -14.47 13.14 -18.58
CA GLU A 375 -13.74 13.09 -17.32
C GLU A 375 -13.99 11.82 -16.51
N ASP A 376 -15.20 11.27 -16.61
CA ASP A 376 -15.58 9.99 -16.00
C ASP A 376 -14.98 8.75 -16.68
N HIS A 377 -14.24 8.95 -17.78
CA HIS A 377 -13.50 7.89 -18.48
C HIS A 377 -11.99 8.08 -18.40
N ILE A 378 -11.48 9.34 -18.25
CA ILE A 378 -10.03 9.58 -18.35
C ILE A 378 -9.37 10.16 -17.07
N SER A 379 -10.11 10.70 -16.10
CA SER A 379 -9.48 11.37 -14.94
C SER A 379 -8.51 10.46 -14.18
N GLY A 380 -8.82 9.20 -14.01
CA GLY A 380 -7.96 8.25 -13.29
C GLY A 380 -6.76 7.78 -14.11
N ILE A 381 -6.86 7.57 -15.42
CA ILE A 381 -5.67 7.23 -16.24
C ILE A 381 -4.66 8.39 -16.23
N GLN A 382 -5.11 9.63 -16.28
CA GLN A 382 -4.21 10.78 -16.16
C GLN A 382 -3.42 10.76 -14.87
N GLU A 383 -4.06 10.44 -13.73
CA GLU A 383 -3.39 10.28 -12.43
C GLU A 383 -2.41 9.10 -12.44
N VAL A 384 -2.81 7.96 -13.03
CA VAL A 384 -1.96 6.77 -13.16
C VAL A 384 -0.71 7.05 -13.97
N LEU A 385 -0.82 7.75 -15.10
CA LEU A 385 0.33 8.17 -15.93
C LEU A 385 1.28 9.08 -15.16
N VAL A 386 0.75 10.10 -14.47
CA VAL A 386 1.53 11.02 -13.64
C VAL A 386 2.21 10.31 -12.46
N SER A 387 1.60 9.25 -11.90
CA SER A 387 2.20 8.47 -10.81
C SER A 387 3.46 7.69 -11.22
N GLY A 388 3.72 7.55 -12.53
CA GLY A 388 4.82 6.75 -13.07
C GLY A 388 4.54 5.25 -13.08
N TYR A 389 3.29 4.82 -12.90
CA TYR A 389 2.90 3.43 -13.11
C TYR A 389 2.98 3.07 -14.59
N ARG A 390 3.49 1.87 -14.90
CA ARG A 390 3.79 1.50 -16.29
C ARG A 390 2.55 1.08 -17.06
N ILE A 391 2.25 1.82 -18.11
CA ILE A 391 1.29 1.46 -19.17
C ILE A 391 2.12 1.26 -20.43
N LYS A 392 2.03 0.08 -21.05
CA LYS A 392 2.82 -0.21 -22.25
C LYS A 392 2.23 0.46 -23.47
N ASN A 393 0.93 0.26 -23.71
CA ASN A 393 0.22 0.83 -24.85
C ASN A 393 -1.06 1.53 -24.38
N LEU A 394 -1.26 2.76 -24.81
CA LEU A 394 -2.53 3.48 -24.75
C LEU A 394 -3.23 3.33 -26.10
N VAL A 395 -4.50 2.94 -26.09
CA VAL A 395 -5.28 2.72 -27.33
C VAL A 395 -6.45 3.71 -27.36
N VAL A 396 -6.55 4.48 -28.42
CA VAL A 396 -7.60 5.50 -28.62
C VAL A 396 -8.24 5.33 -30.02
N ALA A 397 -9.44 5.85 -30.20
CA ALA A 397 -10.09 5.86 -31.51
C ALA A 397 -9.36 6.79 -32.48
N GLU A 398 -9.10 6.34 -33.72
CA GLU A 398 -8.51 7.16 -34.80
C GLU A 398 -9.39 8.39 -35.10
N ALA A 399 -10.70 8.24 -35.13
CA ALA A 399 -11.65 9.33 -35.36
C ALA A 399 -11.54 10.45 -34.30
N ALA A 400 -11.19 10.11 -33.05
CA ALA A 400 -11.02 11.07 -31.94
C ALA A 400 -9.61 11.67 -31.86
N ALA A 401 -8.67 11.28 -32.72
CA ALA A 401 -7.25 11.67 -32.63
C ALA A 401 -7.01 13.19 -32.68
N LYS A 402 -7.90 13.94 -33.32
CA LYS A 402 -7.80 15.40 -33.46
C LYS A 402 -8.54 16.19 -32.38
N GLU A 403 -9.25 15.51 -31.52
CA GLU A 403 -9.97 16.13 -30.40
C GLU A 403 -8.97 16.65 -29.36
N GLU A 404 -9.19 17.83 -28.79
CA GLU A 404 -8.23 18.53 -27.91
C GLU A 404 -7.89 17.74 -26.64
N ARG A 405 -8.88 17.07 -26.02
CA ARG A 405 -8.66 16.27 -24.81
C ARG A 405 -7.89 14.99 -25.14
N THR A 406 -8.17 14.36 -26.28
CA THR A 406 -7.43 13.20 -26.77
C THR A 406 -5.97 13.56 -27.04
N MET A 407 -5.70 14.67 -27.72
CA MET A 407 -4.32 15.14 -27.94
C MET A 407 -3.57 15.40 -26.64
N LYS A 408 -4.22 15.97 -25.62
CA LYS A 408 -3.59 16.20 -24.31
C LYS A 408 -3.27 14.89 -23.59
N LEU A 409 -4.18 13.91 -23.65
CA LEU A 409 -3.98 12.60 -23.04
C LEU A 409 -2.86 11.83 -23.74
N VAL A 410 -2.84 11.84 -25.07
CA VAL A 410 -1.78 11.26 -25.92
C VAL A 410 -0.43 11.88 -25.57
N GLN A 411 -0.32 13.21 -25.53
CA GLN A 411 0.91 13.89 -25.17
C GLN A 411 1.39 13.50 -23.76
N LEU A 412 0.50 13.43 -22.79
CA LEU A 412 0.83 12.98 -21.43
C LEU A 412 1.36 11.54 -21.42
N ALA A 413 0.77 10.65 -22.20
CA ALA A 413 1.20 9.26 -22.31
C ALA A 413 2.58 9.14 -22.95
N GLU A 414 2.83 9.85 -24.05
CA GLU A 414 4.13 9.89 -24.73
C GLU A 414 5.24 10.49 -23.83
N ASP A 415 4.95 11.54 -23.08
CA ASP A 415 5.89 12.18 -22.15
C ASP A 415 6.41 11.22 -21.05
N VAL A 416 5.61 10.21 -20.68
CA VAL A 416 6.01 9.19 -19.70
C VAL A 416 6.51 7.89 -20.35
N GLY A 417 6.56 7.83 -21.69
CA GLY A 417 7.11 6.71 -22.46
C GLY A 417 6.10 5.57 -22.72
N THR A 418 4.81 5.85 -22.68
CA THR A 418 3.74 4.95 -23.10
C THR A 418 3.59 5.04 -24.63
N GLU A 419 3.51 3.90 -25.31
CA GLU A 419 3.25 3.83 -26.76
C GLU A 419 1.76 4.09 -27.02
N VAL A 420 1.44 4.90 -28.04
CA VAL A 420 0.06 5.22 -28.39
C VAL A 420 -0.32 4.49 -29.67
N LEU A 421 -1.43 3.78 -29.62
CA LEU A 421 -2.00 3.05 -30.74
C LEU A 421 -3.37 3.65 -31.09
N TYR A 422 -3.65 3.77 -32.38
CA TYR A 422 -4.93 4.21 -32.87
C TYR A 422 -5.68 3.02 -33.45
N MET A 423 -6.99 2.94 -33.20
CA MET A 423 -7.86 1.89 -33.76
C MET A 423 -9.08 2.48 -34.45
N GLU A 424 -9.50 1.81 -35.54
CA GLU A 424 -10.71 2.10 -36.27
C GLU A 424 -11.56 0.85 -36.49
N ALA A 425 -12.79 1.04 -36.97
CA ALA A 425 -13.71 -0.05 -37.27
C ALA A 425 -13.10 -1.09 -38.22
N GLY A 426 -13.11 -2.34 -37.81
CA GLY A 426 -12.53 -3.46 -38.56
C GLY A 426 -11.14 -3.87 -38.07
N ASP A 427 -10.48 -3.09 -37.21
CA ASP A 427 -9.18 -3.44 -36.66
C ASP A 427 -9.26 -4.55 -35.62
N PHE A 428 -8.19 -5.31 -35.55
CA PHE A 428 -8.03 -6.39 -34.59
C PHE A 428 -6.71 -6.27 -33.81
N LEU A 429 -6.80 -6.47 -32.52
CA LEU A 429 -5.64 -6.64 -31.66
C LEU A 429 -5.65 -8.09 -31.14
N PHE A 430 -4.54 -8.80 -31.37
CA PHE A 430 -4.35 -10.15 -30.86
C PHE A 430 -3.34 -10.14 -29.71
N ALA A 431 -3.75 -10.67 -28.59
CA ALA A 431 -2.88 -10.84 -27.42
C ALA A 431 -2.93 -12.32 -27.03
N ASN A 432 -2.02 -13.08 -27.59
CA ASN A 432 -1.97 -14.54 -27.53
C ASN A 432 -3.29 -15.18 -28.02
N GLN A 433 -4.12 -15.71 -27.09
CA GLN A 433 -5.42 -16.32 -27.45
C GLN A 433 -6.56 -15.31 -27.43
N ALA A 434 -6.38 -14.18 -26.75
CA ALA A 434 -7.39 -13.14 -26.71
C ALA A 434 -7.43 -12.35 -28.01
N LYS A 435 -8.65 -12.07 -28.47
CA LYS A 435 -8.94 -11.28 -29.64
C LYS A 435 -9.78 -10.08 -29.23
N ILE A 436 -9.33 -8.90 -29.59
CA ILE A 436 -10.07 -7.66 -29.42
C ILE A 436 -10.35 -7.11 -30.82
N GLN A 437 -11.60 -6.85 -31.11
CA GLN A 437 -12.05 -6.27 -32.38
C GLN A 437 -12.65 -4.89 -32.12
N CYS A 438 -12.21 -3.89 -32.84
CA CYS A 438 -12.87 -2.60 -32.94
C CYS A 438 -14.06 -2.70 -33.89
N LEU A 439 -15.27 -2.46 -33.41
CA LEU A 439 -16.48 -2.45 -34.22
C LEU A 439 -16.82 -1.04 -34.73
N TYR A 440 -16.40 0.00 -34.00
CA TYR A 440 -16.69 1.41 -34.26
C TYR A 440 -15.71 2.28 -33.45
N PRO A 441 -15.41 3.53 -33.87
CA PRO A 441 -15.84 4.23 -35.08
C PRO A 441 -14.96 3.92 -36.30
N ALA A 442 -15.42 4.27 -37.49
CA ALA A 442 -14.55 4.36 -38.68
C ALA A 442 -13.63 5.58 -38.56
N ALA A 443 -12.48 5.57 -39.21
CA ALA A 443 -11.48 6.66 -39.10
C ALA A 443 -12.00 8.03 -39.53
N ASP A 444 -12.94 8.04 -40.46
CA ASP A 444 -13.58 9.24 -41.01
C ASP A 444 -14.93 9.58 -40.36
N ALA A 445 -15.26 8.91 -39.24
CA ALA A 445 -16.48 9.20 -38.51
C ALA A 445 -16.44 10.60 -37.90
N GLU A 446 -17.52 11.34 -38.07
CA GLU A 446 -17.73 12.65 -37.47
C GLU A 446 -19.03 12.60 -36.64
N ALA A 447 -19.02 13.19 -35.46
CA ALA A 447 -20.20 13.35 -34.62
C ALA A 447 -20.17 14.71 -33.92
N GLU A 448 -21.36 15.21 -33.56
CA GLU A 448 -21.49 16.44 -32.80
C GLU A 448 -21.15 16.19 -31.30
N ASP A 449 -21.49 15.01 -30.80
CA ASP A 449 -21.20 14.57 -29.45
C ASP A 449 -20.01 13.58 -29.47
N ILE A 450 -19.04 13.78 -28.58
CA ILE A 450 -17.86 12.90 -28.43
C ILE A 450 -18.27 11.48 -28.00
N ASN A 451 -19.40 11.34 -27.31
CA ASN A 451 -19.96 10.06 -26.92
C ASN A 451 -20.31 9.19 -28.14
N ASP A 452 -20.73 9.80 -29.21
CA ASP A 452 -21.02 9.08 -30.47
C ASP A 452 -19.76 8.72 -31.28
N LEU A 453 -18.56 9.02 -30.78
CA LEU A 453 -17.27 8.55 -31.31
C LEU A 453 -16.59 7.55 -30.35
N CYS A 454 -17.31 6.94 -29.42
CA CYS A 454 -16.78 5.94 -28.51
C CYS A 454 -16.16 4.75 -29.22
N LEU A 455 -15.01 4.30 -28.75
CA LEU A 455 -14.36 3.07 -29.20
C LEU A 455 -15.16 1.84 -28.73
N VAL A 456 -15.83 1.18 -29.65
CA VAL A 456 -16.63 -0.03 -29.38
C VAL A 456 -15.77 -1.25 -29.56
N LEU A 457 -15.57 -2.00 -28.47
CA LEU A 457 -14.68 -3.14 -28.43
C LEU A 457 -15.44 -4.44 -28.17
N ARG A 458 -15.26 -5.42 -29.03
CA ARG A 458 -15.63 -6.81 -28.79
C ARG A 458 -14.39 -7.59 -28.35
N PHE A 459 -14.46 -8.13 -27.18
CA PHE A 459 -13.41 -8.96 -26.58
C PHE A 459 -13.81 -10.44 -26.62
N GLU A 460 -12.85 -11.32 -26.95
CA GLU A 460 -13.03 -12.77 -26.94
C GLU A 460 -11.78 -13.44 -26.35
N ASP A 461 -11.93 -14.25 -25.29
CA ASP A 461 -10.86 -15.08 -24.71
C ASP A 461 -11.46 -16.34 -24.06
N CYS A 462 -10.85 -17.49 -24.30
CA CYS A 462 -11.22 -18.77 -23.67
C CYS A 462 -12.73 -19.10 -23.73
N GLY A 463 -13.40 -18.73 -24.84
CA GLY A 463 -14.82 -18.94 -25.02
C GLY A 463 -15.71 -17.97 -24.21
N THR A 464 -15.16 -16.88 -23.69
CA THR A 464 -15.92 -15.74 -23.16
C THR A 464 -15.92 -14.62 -24.18
N SER A 465 -17.07 -14.03 -24.40
CA SER A 465 -17.24 -12.86 -25.25
C SER A 465 -17.83 -11.69 -24.45
N ALA A 466 -17.29 -10.50 -24.66
CA ALA A 466 -17.73 -9.29 -23.98
C ALA A 466 -17.82 -8.12 -24.97
N LEU A 467 -18.74 -7.19 -24.69
CA LEU A 467 -18.86 -5.94 -25.43
C LEU A 467 -18.72 -4.74 -24.50
N PHE A 468 -17.93 -3.78 -24.93
CA PHE A 468 -17.68 -2.50 -24.28
C PHE A 468 -17.88 -1.41 -25.31
N ALA A 469 -18.84 -0.53 -25.09
CA ALA A 469 -19.22 0.49 -26.08
C ALA A 469 -19.18 1.93 -25.50
N GLY A 470 -18.66 2.10 -24.30
CA GLY A 470 -18.54 3.41 -23.64
C GLY A 470 -19.90 4.04 -23.38
N ASP A 471 -20.09 5.26 -23.84
CA ASP A 471 -21.28 6.08 -23.60
C ASP A 471 -22.12 6.29 -24.86
N LEU A 472 -22.15 5.29 -25.75
CA LEU A 472 -22.92 5.36 -27.01
C LEU A 472 -24.39 5.71 -26.79
N SER A 473 -24.93 6.48 -27.73
CA SER A 473 -26.37 6.73 -27.84
C SER A 473 -27.10 5.56 -28.54
N ALA A 474 -28.40 5.43 -28.26
CA ALA A 474 -29.24 4.41 -28.90
C ALA A 474 -29.25 4.49 -30.46
N GLU A 475 -29.06 5.69 -31.02
CA GLU A 475 -29.01 5.89 -32.47
C GLU A 475 -27.79 5.18 -33.09
N VAL A 476 -26.61 5.30 -32.45
CA VAL A 476 -25.41 4.62 -32.93
C VAL A 476 -25.50 3.11 -32.68
N GLU A 477 -26.04 2.67 -31.53
CA GLU A 477 -26.29 1.25 -31.24
C GLU A 477 -27.16 0.60 -32.36
N GLU A 478 -28.27 1.25 -32.75
CA GLU A 478 -29.17 0.76 -33.81
C GLU A 478 -28.45 0.71 -35.17
N SER A 479 -27.63 1.71 -35.49
CA SER A 479 -26.80 1.71 -36.72
C SER A 479 -25.83 0.52 -36.74
N LEU A 480 -25.23 0.14 -35.61
CA LEU A 480 -24.36 -1.04 -35.51
C LEU A 480 -25.10 -2.34 -35.75
N VAL A 481 -26.35 -2.45 -35.26
CA VAL A 481 -27.22 -3.61 -35.54
C VAL A 481 -27.61 -3.68 -37.02
N GLU A 482 -28.01 -2.56 -37.61
CA GLU A 482 -28.37 -2.50 -39.04
C GLU A 482 -27.22 -2.88 -39.98
N LYS A 483 -25.98 -2.50 -39.60
CA LYS A 483 -24.75 -2.89 -40.30
C LYS A 483 -24.34 -4.35 -40.05
N GLY A 484 -25.06 -5.09 -39.20
CA GLY A 484 -24.75 -6.49 -38.87
C GLY A 484 -23.45 -6.69 -38.10
N LEU A 485 -22.98 -5.67 -37.35
CA LEU A 485 -21.75 -5.71 -36.59
C LEU A 485 -21.94 -6.32 -35.19
N CYS A 486 -23.19 -6.40 -34.72
CA CYS A 486 -23.54 -6.96 -33.41
C CYS A 486 -23.70 -8.47 -33.48
N ALA A 487 -23.15 -9.18 -32.54
CA ALA A 487 -23.31 -10.61 -32.37
C ALA A 487 -23.42 -10.95 -30.86
N LYS A 488 -24.01 -12.11 -30.54
CA LYS A 488 -24.20 -12.59 -29.18
C LYS A 488 -22.92 -12.45 -28.37
N VAL A 489 -23.06 -12.00 -27.08
CA VAL A 489 -22.00 -11.90 -26.10
C VAL A 489 -22.45 -12.51 -24.78
N ASP A 490 -21.49 -12.96 -23.96
CA ASP A 490 -21.76 -13.45 -22.60
C ASP A 490 -21.89 -12.26 -21.63
N PHE A 491 -21.09 -11.22 -21.83
CA PHE A 491 -21.03 -10.03 -20.99
C PHE A 491 -21.24 -8.75 -21.80
N TYR A 492 -22.02 -7.84 -21.25
CA TYR A 492 -22.21 -6.49 -21.78
C TYR A 492 -22.03 -5.45 -20.68
N LYS A 493 -21.17 -4.47 -20.89
CA LYS A 493 -21.12 -3.27 -20.06
C LYS A 493 -22.23 -2.33 -20.54
N ALA A 494 -23.20 -2.05 -19.67
CA ALA A 494 -24.30 -1.15 -20.03
C ALA A 494 -23.77 0.21 -20.47
N ASP A 495 -24.15 0.64 -21.68
CA ASP A 495 -23.68 1.88 -22.26
C ASP A 495 -24.15 3.08 -21.44
N HIS A 496 -23.33 4.12 -21.42
CA HIS A 496 -23.58 5.38 -20.74
C HIS A 496 -24.08 5.21 -19.30
N HIS A 497 -23.38 4.32 -18.56
CA HIS A 497 -23.67 4.00 -17.16
C HIS A 497 -25.10 3.49 -16.88
N GLY A 498 -25.76 2.94 -17.91
CA GLY A 498 -27.18 2.56 -17.87
C GLY A 498 -28.13 3.74 -18.07
N SER A 499 -27.76 4.71 -18.88
CA SER A 499 -28.63 5.83 -19.27
C SER A 499 -29.94 5.34 -19.89
N LYS A 500 -31.04 6.03 -19.64
CA LYS A 500 -32.31 5.73 -20.30
C LYS A 500 -32.28 5.89 -21.85
N TYR A 501 -31.30 6.63 -22.35
CA TYR A 501 -31.10 6.92 -23.77
C TYR A 501 -30.10 5.96 -24.45
N SER A 502 -29.66 4.93 -23.77
CA SER A 502 -28.75 3.90 -24.28
C SER A 502 -29.27 2.51 -23.94
N SER A 503 -28.55 1.45 -24.33
CA SER A 503 -29.01 0.06 -24.18
C SER A 503 -30.38 -0.16 -24.81
N SER A 504 -30.50 0.14 -26.10
CA SER A 504 -31.75 0.04 -26.89
C SER A 504 -32.24 -1.41 -26.97
N THR A 505 -33.55 -1.61 -27.08
CA THR A 505 -34.15 -2.94 -27.20
C THR A 505 -33.60 -3.70 -28.42
N THR A 506 -33.40 -3.03 -29.54
CA THR A 506 -32.83 -3.61 -30.76
C THR A 506 -31.42 -4.12 -30.54
N PHE A 507 -30.59 -3.33 -29.86
CA PHE A 507 -29.20 -3.66 -29.52
C PHE A 507 -29.13 -4.85 -28.56
N LEU A 508 -29.90 -4.80 -27.47
CA LEU A 508 -29.97 -5.89 -26.49
C LEU A 508 -30.44 -7.22 -27.11
N HIS A 509 -31.40 -7.18 -28.03
CA HIS A 509 -31.84 -8.38 -28.77
C HIS A 509 -30.78 -8.93 -29.73
N ALA A 510 -29.94 -8.09 -30.31
CA ALA A 510 -28.81 -8.55 -31.13
C ALA A 510 -27.67 -9.15 -30.29
N LEU A 511 -27.40 -8.57 -29.13
CA LEU A 511 -26.34 -9.02 -28.23
C LEU A 511 -26.71 -10.22 -27.37
N MET A 512 -27.97 -10.36 -26.93
CA MET A 512 -28.48 -11.41 -26.04
C MET A 512 -27.51 -11.68 -24.87
N PRO A 513 -27.09 -10.67 -24.06
CA PRO A 513 -26.08 -10.86 -23.02
C PRO A 513 -26.61 -11.71 -21.87
N GLU A 514 -25.75 -12.61 -21.32
CA GLU A 514 -26.08 -13.36 -20.12
C GLU A 514 -25.99 -12.48 -18.86
N LEU A 515 -25.01 -11.57 -18.84
CA LEU A 515 -24.77 -10.63 -17.76
C LEU A 515 -24.56 -9.22 -18.32
N THR A 516 -25.27 -8.27 -17.74
CA THR A 516 -25.07 -6.85 -17.99
C THR A 516 -24.72 -6.13 -16.69
N VAL A 517 -23.65 -5.34 -16.73
CA VAL A 517 -23.21 -4.54 -15.56
C VAL A 517 -23.22 -3.06 -15.89
N ALA A 518 -23.90 -2.26 -15.08
CA ALA A 518 -23.80 -0.81 -15.10
C ALA A 518 -22.81 -0.33 -14.02
N SER A 519 -21.90 0.57 -14.40
CA SER A 519 -21.02 1.27 -13.47
C SER A 519 -21.59 2.67 -13.24
N ALA A 520 -21.97 2.99 -12.00
CA ALA A 520 -22.57 4.28 -11.65
C ALA A 520 -22.28 4.64 -10.18
N GLY A 521 -22.31 5.93 -9.86
CA GLY A 521 -22.08 6.45 -8.51
C GLY A 521 -23.35 6.58 -7.68
N GLU A 522 -23.26 6.32 -6.37
CA GLU A 522 -24.41 6.53 -5.47
C GLU A 522 -24.82 8.00 -5.42
N GLY A 523 -26.10 8.27 -5.64
CA GLY A 523 -26.63 9.64 -5.62
C GLY A 523 -26.14 10.52 -6.77
N ASN A 524 -25.69 9.93 -7.89
CA ASN A 524 -25.24 10.68 -9.06
C ASN A 524 -26.32 11.62 -9.59
N ARG A 525 -25.91 12.77 -10.13
CA ARG A 525 -26.82 13.82 -10.62
C ARG A 525 -27.59 13.45 -11.89
N TYR A 526 -27.18 12.39 -12.59
CA TYR A 526 -27.75 11.97 -13.86
C TYR A 526 -28.92 11.00 -13.70
N GLY A 527 -29.08 10.40 -12.51
CA GLY A 527 -30.09 9.39 -12.23
C GLY A 527 -29.76 8.03 -12.87
N HIS A 528 -28.47 7.74 -13.06
CA HIS A 528 -27.99 6.46 -13.59
C HIS A 528 -27.86 5.41 -12.46
N PRO A 529 -28.20 4.13 -12.76
CA PRO A 529 -28.84 3.64 -13.97
C PRO A 529 -30.33 4.07 -14.04
N GLY A 530 -30.82 4.45 -15.22
CA GLY A 530 -32.20 4.80 -15.45
C GLY A 530 -33.13 3.59 -15.36
N ALA A 531 -34.29 3.74 -14.74
CA ALA A 531 -35.24 2.65 -14.54
C ALA A 531 -35.66 1.99 -15.87
N GLU A 532 -35.84 2.79 -16.92
CA GLU A 532 -36.21 2.32 -18.25
C GLU A 532 -35.13 1.46 -18.91
N ALA A 533 -33.84 1.81 -18.73
CA ALA A 533 -32.73 1.00 -19.23
C ALA A 533 -32.62 -0.32 -18.46
N VAL A 534 -32.78 -0.28 -17.14
CA VAL A 534 -32.76 -1.50 -16.30
C VAL A 534 -33.91 -2.43 -16.68
N GLU A 535 -35.10 -1.89 -16.97
CA GLU A 535 -36.24 -2.69 -17.39
C GLU A 535 -35.96 -3.37 -18.75
N ARG A 536 -35.50 -2.62 -19.76
CA ARG A 536 -35.12 -3.17 -21.09
C ARG A 536 -34.07 -4.29 -20.98
N ILE A 537 -33.04 -4.06 -20.16
CA ILE A 537 -31.98 -5.07 -19.91
C ILE A 537 -32.56 -6.36 -19.29
N ARG A 538 -33.45 -6.24 -18.31
CA ARG A 538 -34.10 -7.40 -17.69
C ARG A 538 -35.06 -8.12 -18.62
N GLU A 539 -35.80 -7.37 -19.44
CA GLU A 539 -36.71 -7.92 -20.46
C GLU A 539 -35.97 -8.68 -21.55
N SER A 540 -34.72 -8.28 -21.87
CA SER A 540 -33.87 -9.04 -22.81
C SER A 540 -33.42 -10.41 -22.27
N GLY A 541 -33.70 -10.71 -20.99
CA GLY A 541 -33.27 -11.94 -20.30
C GLY A 541 -31.89 -11.87 -19.65
N SER A 542 -31.23 -10.72 -19.71
CA SER A 542 -29.92 -10.52 -19.08
C SER A 542 -30.03 -10.37 -17.57
N ARG A 543 -29.11 -11.01 -16.83
CA ARG A 543 -28.90 -10.70 -15.41
C ARG A 543 -28.29 -9.31 -15.29
N PHE A 544 -28.94 -8.41 -14.54
CA PHE A 544 -28.46 -7.04 -14.35
C PHE A 544 -27.79 -6.86 -12.99
N LEU A 545 -26.61 -6.25 -12.94
CA LEU A 545 -25.92 -5.79 -11.73
C LEU A 545 -25.51 -4.32 -11.89
N CYS A 546 -25.40 -3.62 -10.76
CA CYS A 546 -24.91 -2.24 -10.72
C CYS A 546 -23.86 -2.09 -9.61
N THR A 547 -22.78 -1.34 -9.88
CA THR A 547 -21.73 -1.08 -8.90
C THR A 547 -22.20 -0.34 -7.66
N ILE A 548 -23.30 0.42 -7.73
CA ILE A 548 -23.93 1.07 -6.56
C ILE A 548 -24.34 0.04 -5.50
N GLU A 549 -24.93 -1.08 -5.92
CA GLU A 549 -25.47 -2.09 -5.01
C GLU A 549 -24.44 -3.20 -4.72
N SER A 550 -23.67 -3.57 -5.74
CA SER A 550 -22.76 -4.71 -5.70
C SER A 550 -21.32 -4.35 -5.32
N GLY A 551 -20.97 -3.05 -5.35
CA GLY A 551 -19.57 -2.64 -5.33
C GLY A 551 -18.85 -3.11 -6.59
N GLN A 552 -17.58 -3.49 -6.47
CA GLN A 552 -16.82 -4.08 -7.56
C GLN A 552 -17.43 -5.42 -7.98
N VAL A 553 -17.65 -5.63 -9.27
CA VAL A 553 -18.16 -6.90 -9.83
C VAL A 553 -17.02 -7.64 -10.51
N LYS A 554 -16.68 -8.83 -9.97
CA LYS A 554 -15.65 -9.69 -10.54
C LYS A 554 -16.29 -10.86 -11.28
N ILE A 555 -15.83 -11.10 -12.49
CA ILE A 555 -16.30 -12.15 -13.38
C ILE A 555 -15.11 -13.06 -13.70
N CYS A 556 -15.27 -14.35 -13.48
CA CYS A 556 -14.27 -15.36 -13.81
C CYS A 556 -14.95 -16.62 -14.33
N ARG A 557 -14.18 -17.52 -14.93
CA ARG A 557 -14.69 -18.84 -15.34
C ARG A 557 -14.17 -19.94 -14.42
N ASN A 558 -15.02 -20.87 -14.07
CA ASN A 558 -14.61 -22.08 -13.37
C ASN A 558 -13.93 -23.06 -14.34
N LYS A 559 -13.42 -24.18 -13.82
CA LYS A 559 -12.78 -25.24 -14.60
C LYS A 559 -13.72 -25.92 -15.61
N GLU A 560 -15.02 -25.75 -15.46
CA GLU A 560 -16.07 -26.30 -16.32
C GLU A 560 -16.49 -25.28 -17.40
N GLY A 561 -15.87 -24.08 -17.42
CA GLY A 561 -16.18 -23.01 -18.37
C GLY A 561 -17.42 -22.18 -18.02
N VAL A 562 -17.99 -22.38 -16.82
CA VAL A 562 -19.16 -21.61 -16.37
C VAL A 562 -18.71 -20.27 -15.81
N MET A 563 -19.41 -19.20 -16.21
CA MET A 563 -19.18 -17.86 -15.69
C MET A 563 -19.58 -17.77 -14.21
N ILE A 564 -18.65 -17.34 -13.38
CA ILE A 564 -18.87 -17.07 -11.95
C ILE A 564 -18.78 -15.57 -11.74
N VAL A 565 -19.74 -15.02 -11.01
CA VAL A 565 -19.82 -13.61 -10.64
C VAL A 565 -19.67 -13.50 -9.14
N GLU A 566 -18.61 -12.78 -8.70
CA GLU A 566 -18.32 -12.48 -7.29
C GLU A 566 -18.52 -10.97 -7.07
N ASN A 567 -19.19 -10.60 -6.00
CA ASN A 567 -19.46 -9.20 -5.60
C ASN A 567 -18.68 -8.88 -4.31
#